data_925ea3457658ea7af7291b6818240ea7
#
_entry.id   925ea3457658ea7af7291b6818240ea7
#
_cell.length_a   1.000
_cell.length_b   1.000
_cell.length_c   1.000
_cell.angle_alpha   90.00
_cell.angle_beta   90.00
_cell.angle_gamma   90.00
#
_symmetry.space_group_name_H-M   'P 1'
#
loop_
_entity.id
_entity.type
_entity.pdbx_description
1 polymer ?
#
loop_
_entity_poly.entity_id
_entity_poly.type
_entity_poly.pdbx_seq_one_letter_code
_entity_poly.pdbx_strand_id
1 'polypeptide(L)'
;MSVLKSKRTESKAEYVNVANAIYIETINFLTRISARYSRLIAEPVAKLAGEAIDHAEKANSIYPSDDQRRQLRKAHLLEARASLMALDVRLTHVYLILNQN
;
A
#
# COMPACT_ATOMS: atom_id res chain seq x y z
N MET A 1 20.37 13.57 7.26
CA MET A 1 19.13 12.93 7.06
C MET A 1 19.13 11.44 7.41
N SER A 2 20.20 10.78 7.12
CA SER A 2 20.28 9.34 7.24
C SER A 2 20.06 8.80 8.65
N VAL A 3 20.67 9.41 9.67
CA VAL A 3 20.55 8.87 11.04
C VAL A 3 19.13 8.99 11.57
N LEU A 4 18.52 10.14 11.43
CA LEU A 4 17.15 10.34 11.91
C LEU A 4 16.17 9.50 11.09
N LYS A 5 16.39 9.43 9.80
CA LYS A 5 15.56 8.62 8.93
C LYS A 5 15.67 7.15 9.27
N SER A 6 16.86 6.69 9.55
CA SER A 6 17.10 5.31 9.94
C SER A 6 16.38 4.98 11.24
N LYS A 7 16.49 5.84 12.25
CA LYS A 7 15.80 5.66 13.53
C LYS A 7 14.29 5.69 13.37
N ARG A 8 13.77 6.56 12.51
CA ARG A 8 12.35 6.59 12.24
C ARG A 8 11.87 5.29 11.61
N THR A 9 12.66 4.77 10.68
CA THR A 9 12.33 3.50 10.04
C THR A 9 12.27 2.39 11.07
N GLU A 10 13.23 2.35 11.99
CA GLU A 10 13.25 1.35 13.04
C GLU A 10 12.07 1.44 13.98
N SER A 11 11.54 2.66 14.19
CA SER A 11 10.42 2.88 15.09
C SER A 11 9.06 2.70 14.42
N LYS A 12 9.02 2.55 13.09
CA LYS A 12 7.77 2.34 12.39
C LYS A 12 7.19 0.97 12.66
N ALA A 13 5.87 0.93 12.75
CA ALA A 13 5.17 -0.33 12.91
C ALA A 13 5.40 -1.23 11.69
N GLU A 14 5.36 -2.53 11.93
CA GLU A 14 5.60 -3.52 10.87
C GLU A 14 4.61 -3.37 9.72
N TYR A 15 3.36 -3.03 10.01
CA TYR A 15 2.36 -2.89 8.94
C TYR A 15 2.71 -1.78 7.94
N VAL A 16 3.41 -0.73 8.40
CA VAL A 16 3.88 0.33 7.50
C VAL A 16 4.97 -0.20 6.59
N ASN A 17 5.90 -0.96 7.15
CA ASN A 17 6.99 -1.54 6.38
C ASN A 17 6.47 -2.51 5.33
N VAL A 18 5.50 -3.34 5.70
CA VAL A 18 4.87 -4.29 4.78
C VAL A 18 4.15 -3.55 3.66
N ALA A 19 3.34 -2.54 4.00
CA ALA A 19 2.61 -1.78 2.98
C ALA A 19 3.56 -1.08 2.01
N ASN A 20 4.67 -0.56 2.53
CA ASN A 20 5.68 0.10 1.71
C ASN A 20 6.35 -0.88 0.76
N ALA A 21 6.70 -2.07 1.24
CA ALA A 21 7.30 -3.11 0.42
C ALA A 21 6.34 -3.54 -0.70
N ILE A 22 5.07 -3.72 -0.35
CA ILE A 22 4.04 -4.09 -1.33
C ILE A 22 3.90 -3.01 -2.40
N TYR A 23 3.91 -1.74 -1.99
CA TYR A 23 3.82 -0.63 -2.94
C TYR A 23 4.99 -0.67 -3.93
N ILE A 24 6.21 -0.80 -3.42
CA ILE A 24 7.41 -0.80 -4.26
C ILE A 24 7.37 -1.98 -5.24
N GLU A 25 7.05 -3.17 -4.76
CA GLU A 25 6.98 -4.34 -5.62
C GLU A 25 5.86 -4.22 -6.67
N THR A 26 4.73 -3.66 -6.29
CA THR A 26 3.62 -3.44 -7.20
C THR A 26 4.03 -2.49 -8.34
N ILE A 27 4.64 -1.37 -7.99
CA ILE A 27 5.09 -0.41 -9.01
C ILE A 27 6.12 -1.06 -9.93
N ASN A 28 7.08 -1.80 -9.38
CA ASN A 28 8.08 -2.49 -10.19
C ASN A 28 7.43 -3.50 -11.16
N PHE A 29 6.44 -4.22 -10.70
CA PHE A 29 5.70 -5.14 -11.55
C PHE A 29 4.99 -4.38 -12.69
N LEU A 30 4.32 -3.28 -12.35
CA LEU A 30 3.56 -2.50 -13.33
C LEU A 30 4.45 -1.90 -14.41
N THR A 31 5.69 -1.56 -14.08
CA THR A 31 6.63 -1.02 -15.09
C THR A 31 7.05 -2.06 -16.13
N ARG A 32 6.82 -3.34 -15.85
CA ARG A 32 7.18 -4.42 -16.77
C ARG A 32 6.03 -4.85 -17.68
N ILE A 33 4.83 -4.32 -17.44
CA ILE A 33 3.67 -4.61 -18.27
C ILE A 33 3.81 -3.85 -19.59
N SER A 34 3.49 -4.52 -20.70
CA SER A 34 3.56 -3.87 -22.00
C SER A 34 2.62 -2.67 -22.09
N ALA A 35 2.95 -1.72 -22.94
CA ALA A 35 2.15 -0.51 -23.12
C ALA A 35 0.70 -0.84 -23.49
N ARG A 36 0.49 -1.96 -24.14
CA ARG A 36 -0.85 -2.42 -24.55
C ARG A 36 -1.80 -2.52 -23.36
N TYR A 37 -1.32 -3.05 -22.25
CA TYR A 37 -2.15 -3.26 -21.06
C TYR A 37 -2.01 -2.15 -20.04
N SER A 38 -0.91 -1.41 -20.10
CA SER A 38 -0.55 -0.45 -19.05
C SER A 38 -1.63 0.60 -18.81
N ARG A 39 -2.26 1.10 -19.87
CA ARG A 39 -3.31 2.10 -19.75
C ARG A 39 -4.51 1.61 -18.93
N LEU A 40 -4.84 0.34 -19.08
CA LEU A 40 -6.03 -0.22 -18.45
C LEU A 40 -5.76 -0.74 -17.04
N ILE A 41 -4.53 -1.13 -16.77
CA ILE A 41 -4.19 -1.89 -15.58
C ILE A 41 -3.38 -1.09 -14.59
N ALA A 42 -2.36 -0.34 -15.05
CA ALA A 42 -1.36 0.21 -14.15
C ALA A 42 -1.92 1.25 -13.20
N GLU A 43 -2.68 2.22 -13.70
CA GLU A 43 -3.14 3.33 -12.85
C GLU A 43 -4.06 2.87 -11.72
N PRO A 44 -5.13 2.10 -11.97
CA PRO A 44 -5.99 1.68 -10.86
C PRO A 44 -5.29 0.76 -9.86
N VAL A 45 -4.36 -0.08 -10.33
CA VAL A 45 -3.59 -0.94 -9.43
C VAL A 45 -2.63 -0.12 -8.58
N ALA A 46 -1.91 0.81 -9.20
CA ALA A 46 -1.00 1.70 -8.46
C ALA A 46 -1.76 2.53 -7.43
N LYS A 47 -2.96 2.97 -7.76
CA LYS A 47 -3.79 3.74 -6.84
C LYS A 47 -4.14 2.94 -5.59
N LEU A 48 -4.52 1.68 -5.74
CA LEU A 48 -4.83 0.83 -4.58
C LEU A 48 -3.62 0.63 -3.69
N ALA A 49 -2.46 0.37 -4.28
CA ALA A 49 -1.23 0.21 -3.51
C ALA A 49 -0.87 1.51 -2.78
N GLY A 50 -1.06 2.66 -3.45
CA GLY A 50 -0.81 3.98 -2.85
C GLY A 50 -1.75 4.28 -1.69
N GLU A 51 -3.03 3.95 -1.84
CA GLU A 51 -4.00 4.13 -0.76
C GLU A 51 -3.66 3.30 0.46
N ALA A 52 -3.18 2.08 0.25
CA ALA A 52 -2.79 1.21 1.35
C ALA A 52 -1.65 1.82 2.15
N ILE A 53 -0.59 2.29 1.49
CA ILE A 53 0.53 2.89 2.20
C ILE A 53 0.16 4.22 2.84
N ASP A 54 -0.68 5.02 2.17
CA ASP A 54 -1.11 6.30 2.72
C ASP A 54 -1.89 6.11 4.02
N HIS A 55 -2.83 5.18 4.06
CA HIS A 55 -3.60 4.92 5.28
C HIS A 55 -2.74 4.31 6.36
N ALA A 56 -1.80 3.44 6.02
CA ALA A 56 -0.87 2.86 6.99
C ALA A 56 -0.02 3.95 7.63
N GLU A 57 0.51 4.87 6.82
CA GLU A 57 1.30 5.99 7.34
C GLU A 57 0.45 6.92 8.20
N LYS A 58 -0.78 7.20 7.79
CA LYS A 58 -1.69 8.02 8.58
C LYS A 58 -1.96 7.39 9.94
N ALA A 59 -2.23 6.09 9.96
CA ALA A 59 -2.43 5.38 11.21
C ALA A 59 -1.20 5.44 12.11
N ASN A 60 -0.03 5.25 11.54
CA ASN A 60 1.21 5.28 12.28
C ASN A 60 1.55 6.66 12.84
N SER A 61 1.03 7.73 12.21
CA SER A 61 1.26 9.10 12.66
C SER A 61 0.36 9.51 13.81
N ILE A 62 -0.68 8.74 14.12
CA ILE A 62 -1.63 9.07 15.18
C ILE A 62 -1.19 8.42 16.48
N TYR A 63 -0.86 9.25 17.48
CA TYR A 63 -0.53 8.77 18.81
C TYR A 63 -1.84 8.43 19.53
N PRO A 64 -2.03 7.19 20.00
CA PRO A 64 -3.31 6.76 20.56
C PRO A 64 -3.49 7.20 22.02
N SER A 65 -3.52 8.51 22.26
CA SER A 65 -3.56 9.08 23.60
C SER A 65 -4.95 9.15 24.21
N ASP A 66 -6.00 9.09 23.39
CA ASP A 66 -7.39 9.11 23.85
C ASP A 66 -8.25 8.24 22.95
N ASP A 67 -9.52 8.09 23.30
CA ASP A 67 -10.43 7.21 22.56
C ASP A 67 -10.65 7.70 21.13
N GLN A 68 -10.78 9.00 20.93
CA GLN A 68 -11.01 9.54 19.60
C GLN A 68 -9.85 9.23 18.67
N ARG A 69 -8.62 9.41 19.17
CA ARG A 69 -7.43 9.12 18.37
C ARG A 69 -7.26 7.63 18.11
N ARG A 70 -7.57 6.80 19.10
CA ARG A 70 -7.54 5.35 18.92
C ARG A 70 -8.53 4.91 17.86
N GLN A 71 -9.73 5.48 17.84
CA GLN A 71 -10.74 5.16 16.83
C GLN A 71 -10.30 5.62 15.44
N LEU A 72 -9.73 6.80 15.34
CA LEU A 72 -9.24 7.32 14.06
C LEU A 72 -8.10 6.45 13.51
N ARG A 73 -7.17 6.08 14.36
CA ARG A 73 -6.06 5.20 13.98
C ARG A 73 -6.59 3.86 13.48
N LYS A 74 -7.55 3.29 14.21
CA LYS A 74 -8.17 2.02 13.82
C LYS A 74 -8.87 2.14 12.47
N ALA A 75 -9.56 3.25 12.22
CA ALA A 75 -10.23 3.48 10.94
C ALA A 75 -9.23 3.48 9.79
N HIS A 76 -8.09 4.14 9.96
CA HIS A 76 -7.06 4.13 8.92
C HIS A 76 -6.45 2.75 8.71
N LEU A 77 -6.27 1.97 9.77
CA LEU A 77 -5.78 0.59 9.63
C LEU A 77 -6.77 -0.27 8.86
N LEU A 78 -8.06 -0.10 9.10
CA LEU A 78 -9.09 -0.82 8.37
C LEU A 78 -9.11 -0.43 6.89
N GLU A 79 -8.94 0.85 6.60
CA GLU A 79 -8.87 1.32 5.21
C GLU A 79 -7.63 0.78 4.50
N ALA A 80 -6.49 0.76 5.19
CA ALA A 80 -5.27 0.19 4.62
C ALA A 80 -5.48 -1.28 4.27
N ARG A 81 -6.11 -2.03 5.18
CA ARG A 81 -6.40 -3.44 4.96
C ARG A 81 -7.34 -3.64 3.78
N ALA A 82 -8.39 -2.82 3.71
CA ALA A 82 -9.35 -2.91 2.61
C ALA A 82 -8.68 -2.65 1.27
N SER A 83 -7.80 -1.66 1.21
CA SER A 83 -7.07 -1.36 -0.02
C SER A 83 -6.13 -2.49 -0.42
N LEU A 84 -5.47 -3.14 0.55
CA LEU A 84 -4.61 -4.29 0.26
C LEU A 84 -5.41 -5.48 -0.25
N MET A 85 -6.60 -5.72 0.31
CA MET A 85 -7.46 -6.79 -0.15
C MET A 85 -7.95 -6.54 -1.57
N ALA A 86 -8.32 -5.30 -1.87
CA ALA A 86 -8.72 -4.93 -3.22
C ALA A 86 -7.56 -5.04 -4.20
N LEU A 87 -6.36 -4.67 -3.77
CA LEU A 87 -5.15 -4.81 -4.57
C LEU A 87 -4.89 -6.28 -4.91
N ASP A 88 -5.03 -7.17 -3.93
CA ASP A 88 -4.81 -8.60 -4.15
C ASP A 88 -5.76 -9.13 -5.23
N VAL A 89 -7.03 -8.75 -5.16
CA VAL A 89 -8.03 -9.16 -6.17
C VAL A 89 -7.64 -8.64 -7.55
N ARG A 90 -7.23 -7.38 -7.64
CA ARG A 90 -6.83 -6.78 -8.91
C ARG A 90 -5.59 -7.44 -9.49
N LEU A 91 -4.60 -7.72 -8.65
CA LEU A 91 -3.38 -8.39 -9.12
C LEU A 91 -3.69 -9.81 -9.62
N THR A 92 -4.63 -10.48 -8.97
CA THR A 92 -5.09 -11.79 -9.46
C THR A 92 -5.70 -11.66 -10.84
N HIS A 93 -6.55 -10.67 -11.06
CA HIS A 93 -7.13 -10.41 -12.39
C HIS A 93 -6.05 -10.12 -13.43
N VAL A 94 -5.08 -9.30 -13.07
CA VAL A 94 -3.97 -8.97 -13.99
C VAL A 94 -3.19 -10.22 -14.35
N TYR A 95 -2.88 -11.04 -13.36
CA TYR A 95 -2.16 -12.28 -13.59
C TYR A 95 -2.93 -13.19 -14.57
N LEU A 96 -4.22 -13.34 -14.34
CA LEU A 96 -5.06 -14.16 -15.21
C LEU A 96 -5.11 -13.62 -16.63
N ILE A 97 -5.24 -12.31 -16.78
CA ILE A 97 -5.29 -11.69 -18.10
C ILE A 97 -3.97 -11.90 -18.86
N LEU A 98 -2.84 -11.66 -18.20
CA LEU A 98 -1.53 -11.77 -18.83
C LEU A 98 -1.19 -13.21 -19.19
N ASN A 99 -1.70 -14.18 -18.45
CA ASN A 99 -1.39 -15.58 -18.68
C ASN A 99 -2.34 -16.27 -19.65
N GLN A 100 -3.30 -15.58 -20.21
CA GLN A 100 -4.18 -16.13 -21.25
C GLN A 100 -3.53 -16.16 -22.62
N ASN A 101 -2.42 -15.48 -22.75
CA ASN A 101 -1.67 -15.46 -24.01
C ASN A 101 -0.53 -16.47 -23.97
#